data_bfeea298a273a3cdaa1053f2e9909ed1
#
_entry.id   bfeea298a273a3cdaa1053f2e9909ed1
#
_cell.length_a   1.000
_cell.length_b   1.000
_cell.length_c   1.000
_cell.angle_alpha   90.00
_cell.angle_beta   90.00
_cell.angle_gamma   90.00
#
_symmetry.space_group_name_H-M   'P 1'
#
loop_
_entity.id
_entity.type
_entity.pdbx_description
1 polymer ?
#
loop_
_entity_poly.entity_id
_entity_poly.type
_entity_poly.pdbx_seq_one_letter_code
_entity_poly.pdbx_strand_id
1 'polypeptide(L)'
;MQKRKEFMFYCDNLKIRDEYGRERIFRGINHCIKEHNASAYHVHKHLLKKKVFKNMTSVGVNIVRLGVTWAAIEPHEGKYNDNLISALKEFIDKCADNNICVMLDMHQDLFSHHFHGDGAPKWAIDPSYPNPRQFAIWAEGYFYMQGVQNAFYDFWTNRNNIQTKFIKMWEHVADKLSDCDNIIGYDYFNEPYIHKDGRKVFLNLASNVIKTAYGKDVDFEKYFKNCKDKTGFVKTALKIYSFVRTKNGLYNILSTMDSEEKFYDAIKGLDKYTTEFNGDYYQPFFDNACEKINKKGIFNIFEHNYYANMGLPFEIKIKKNDVYSPHAYDIFVDSPLYNKYASDNRVGCILKEIRKNQLNMNVPVLFGEWGGAAPGHEWFRHIDFIMGEFEKYHWSSIYWGYDFKKDGLNEIFNRPYPVAVCGDIEEIKTDSKNRKFTLKWTCSKDFGCVFTEVYIPSKGIVTYENKIGENEIIIEY
;
A
#
# COMPACT_ATOMS: atom_id res chain seq x y z
N MET A 1 2.80 -37.11 6.63
CA MET A 1 2.88 -35.73 6.14
C MET A 1 1.46 -35.32 5.74
N GLN A 2 0.80 -34.44 6.50
CA GLN A 2 -0.43 -33.81 6.04
C GLN A 2 -0.09 -33.00 4.78
N LYS A 3 -0.83 -33.18 3.67
CA LYS A 3 -0.69 -32.30 2.50
C LYS A 3 -0.93 -30.86 2.97
N ARG A 4 0.02 -29.95 2.70
CA ARG A 4 -0.21 -28.52 2.88
C ARG A 4 -1.44 -28.11 2.06
N LYS A 5 -2.26 -27.24 2.60
CA LYS A 5 -3.43 -26.70 1.91
C LYS A 5 -2.94 -25.82 0.77
N GLU A 6 -3.30 -26.14 -0.46
CA GLU A 6 -3.09 -25.24 -1.59
C GLU A 6 -4.00 -24.02 -1.42
N PHE A 7 -3.42 -22.83 -1.53
CA PHE A 7 -4.15 -21.57 -1.47
C PHE A 7 -4.43 -21.12 -2.90
N MET A 8 -5.57 -21.50 -3.46
CA MET A 8 -5.96 -21.06 -4.80
C MET A 8 -7.00 -19.94 -4.71
N PHE A 9 -6.66 -18.81 -5.29
CA PHE A 9 -7.53 -17.64 -5.37
C PHE A 9 -7.62 -17.13 -6.81
N TYR A 10 -8.74 -16.48 -7.13
CA TYR A 10 -8.93 -15.85 -8.44
C TYR A 10 -9.72 -14.55 -8.31
N CYS A 11 -9.58 -13.68 -9.30
CA CYS A 11 -10.34 -12.45 -9.41
C CYS A 11 -11.68 -12.71 -10.11
N ASP A 12 -12.76 -12.19 -9.50
CA ASP A 12 -14.11 -12.17 -10.05
C ASP A 12 -14.63 -10.73 -9.99
N ASN A 13 -14.39 -9.96 -11.05
CA ASN A 13 -14.68 -8.53 -11.10
C ASN A 13 -14.04 -7.78 -9.90
N LEU A 14 -14.85 -7.21 -9.02
CA LEU A 14 -14.39 -6.44 -7.85
C LEU A 14 -13.99 -7.32 -6.66
N LYS A 15 -14.05 -8.66 -6.79
CA LYS A 15 -13.96 -9.61 -5.69
C LYS A 15 -12.79 -10.56 -5.85
N ILE A 16 -12.24 -11.00 -4.73
CA ILE A 16 -11.32 -12.14 -4.67
C ILE A 16 -12.12 -13.35 -4.21
N ARG A 17 -11.99 -14.48 -4.91
CA ARG A 17 -12.63 -15.74 -4.54
C ARG A 17 -11.61 -16.84 -4.33
N ASP A 18 -11.96 -17.81 -3.46
CA ASP A 18 -11.18 -19.03 -3.29
C ASP A 18 -11.64 -20.15 -4.22
N GLU A 19 -10.99 -21.32 -4.13
CA GLU A 19 -11.25 -22.52 -4.92
C GLU A 19 -12.69 -23.05 -4.79
N TYR A 20 -13.40 -22.71 -3.72
CA TYR A 20 -14.80 -23.07 -3.52
C TYR A 20 -15.78 -22.03 -4.11
N GLY A 21 -15.25 -20.89 -4.56
CA GLY A 21 -16.03 -19.75 -5.06
C GLY A 21 -16.56 -18.84 -3.95
N ARG A 22 -16.02 -18.95 -2.72
CA ARG A 22 -16.35 -18.04 -1.61
C ARG A 22 -15.67 -16.70 -1.82
N GLU A 23 -16.37 -15.60 -1.52
CA GLU A 23 -15.78 -14.27 -1.47
C GLU A 23 -14.82 -14.16 -0.28
N ARG A 24 -13.60 -13.65 -0.53
CA ARG A 24 -12.53 -13.58 0.46
C ARG A 24 -12.23 -12.16 0.86
N ILE A 25 -12.09 -11.96 2.18
CA ILE A 25 -11.56 -10.71 2.75
C ILE A 25 -10.26 -11.03 3.49
N PHE A 26 -9.21 -10.32 3.12
CA PHE A 26 -7.91 -10.39 3.79
C PHE A 26 -7.74 -9.23 4.75
N ARG A 27 -7.24 -9.52 5.94
CA ARG A 27 -6.84 -8.55 6.94
C ARG A 27 -5.42 -8.85 7.39
N GLY A 28 -4.52 -7.93 7.12
CA GLY A 28 -3.10 -8.17 7.27
C GLY A 28 -2.28 -7.06 7.88
N ILE A 29 -0.99 -7.33 7.93
CA ILE A 29 0.04 -6.39 8.37
C ILE A 29 1.19 -6.38 7.37
N ASN A 30 1.86 -5.23 7.27
CA ASN A 30 3.13 -5.12 6.58
C ASN A 30 4.27 -5.59 7.47
N HIS A 31 5.14 -6.41 6.92
CA HIS A 31 6.46 -6.71 7.47
C HIS A 31 7.50 -6.41 6.39
N CYS A 32 8.21 -5.29 6.54
CA CYS A 32 9.17 -4.83 5.55
C CYS A 32 10.60 -4.85 6.12
N ILE A 33 11.52 -5.46 5.37
CA ILE A 33 12.96 -5.51 5.65
C ILE A 33 13.62 -4.41 4.80
N LYS A 34 13.85 -3.25 5.41
CA LYS A 34 14.41 -2.06 4.73
C LYS A 34 15.94 -2.03 4.68
N GLU A 35 16.60 -3.01 5.25
CA GLU A 35 18.05 -3.16 5.20
C GLU A 35 18.51 -3.44 3.77
N HIS A 36 19.69 -2.90 3.45
CA HIS A 36 20.30 -2.95 2.12
C HIS A 36 21.59 -3.77 2.06
N ASN A 37 21.87 -4.56 3.09
CA ASN A 37 23.11 -5.33 3.23
C ASN A 37 22.88 -6.67 3.97
N ALA A 38 23.95 -7.37 4.29
CA ALA A 38 23.89 -8.67 4.97
C ALA A 38 23.18 -8.65 6.34
N SER A 39 22.96 -7.47 6.97
CA SER A 39 22.21 -7.37 8.23
C SER A 39 20.72 -7.66 8.06
N ALA A 40 20.16 -7.56 6.85
CA ALA A 40 18.79 -7.91 6.55
C ALA A 40 18.41 -9.30 7.06
N TYR A 41 19.30 -10.28 6.94
CA TYR A 41 19.11 -11.62 7.47
C TYR A 41 18.93 -11.64 8.99
N HIS A 42 19.74 -10.88 9.73
CA HIS A 42 19.68 -10.85 11.20
C HIS A 42 18.44 -10.16 11.73
N VAL A 43 18.01 -9.08 11.10
CA VAL A 43 16.77 -8.38 11.45
C VAL A 43 15.57 -9.32 11.29
N HIS A 44 15.54 -10.09 10.20
CA HIS A 44 14.45 -11.01 9.92
C HIS A 44 14.36 -12.16 10.92
N LYS A 45 15.48 -12.68 11.42
CA LYS A 45 15.55 -13.90 12.26
C LYS A 45 14.73 -13.81 13.54
N HIS A 46 14.60 -12.64 14.18
CA HIS A 46 13.83 -12.51 15.41
C HIS A 46 12.32 -12.70 15.21
N LEU A 47 11.81 -12.54 13.99
CA LEU A 47 10.40 -12.72 13.63
C LEU A 47 10.00 -14.18 13.46
N LEU A 48 10.96 -15.09 13.36
CA LEU A 48 10.70 -16.53 13.26
C LEU A 48 10.21 -17.16 14.57
N LYS A 49 10.00 -16.36 15.62
CA LYS A 49 9.54 -16.86 16.91
C LYS A 49 8.06 -17.22 16.86
N LYS A 50 7.68 -18.39 17.38
CA LYS A 50 6.29 -18.87 17.47
C LYS A 50 5.32 -17.83 18.05
N LYS A 51 5.76 -17.00 19.01
CA LYS A 51 4.96 -15.96 19.64
C LYS A 51 4.47 -14.91 18.62
N VAL A 52 5.26 -14.61 17.59
CA VAL A 52 4.92 -13.64 16.54
C VAL A 52 3.69 -14.12 15.78
N PHE A 53 3.71 -15.33 15.27
CA PHE A 53 2.60 -15.92 14.51
C PHE A 53 1.35 -16.09 15.38
N LYS A 54 1.51 -16.49 16.65
CA LYS A 54 0.40 -16.56 17.60
C LYS A 54 -0.25 -15.18 17.82
N ASN A 55 0.54 -14.11 17.91
CA ASN A 55 0.00 -12.75 18.05
C ASN A 55 -0.78 -12.35 16.79
N MET A 56 -0.26 -12.60 15.59
CA MET A 56 -0.94 -12.31 14.34
C MET A 56 -2.30 -13.03 14.26
N THR A 57 -2.31 -14.35 14.47
CA THR A 57 -3.55 -15.14 14.38
C THR A 57 -4.55 -14.79 15.47
N SER A 58 -4.09 -14.38 16.66
CA SER A 58 -4.97 -14.00 17.78
C SER A 58 -5.78 -12.72 17.52
N VAL A 59 -5.36 -11.90 16.56
CA VAL A 59 -6.10 -10.70 16.10
C VAL A 59 -6.67 -10.85 14.69
N GLY A 60 -6.68 -12.10 14.17
CA GLY A 60 -7.29 -12.43 12.89
C GLY A 60 -6.49 -12.01 11.67
N VAL A 61 -5.18 -11.82 11.79
CA VAL A 61 -4.30 -11.62 10.62
C VAL A 61 -4.26 -12.91 9.80
N ASN A 62 -4.60 -12.81 8.50
CA ASN A 62 -4.60 -13.92 7.55
C ASN A 62 -3.74 -13.66 6.31
N ILE A 63 -3.11 -12.49 6.22
CA ILE A 63 -2.15 -12.13 5.17
C ILE A 63 -1.01 -11.27 5.74
N VAL A 64 0.19 -11.44 5.20
CA VAL A 64 1.34 -10.56 5.44
C VAL A 64 1.85 -10.04 4.10
N ARG A 65 1.98 -8.71 3.97
CA ARG A 65 2.78 -8.11 2.90
C ARG A 65 4.23 -8.12 3.35
N LEU A 66 5.02 -8.97 2.71
CA LEU A 66 6.42 -9.20 3.05
C LEU A 66 7.30 -8.38 2.11
N GLY A 67 7.74 -7.21 2.57
CA GLY A 67 8.59 -6.31 1.83
C GLY A 67 10.08 -6.63 1.99
N VAL A 68 10.82 -6.57 0.88
CA VAL A 68 12.27 -6.71 0.84
C VAL A 68 12.83 -5.76 -0.21
N THR A 69 14.05 -5.25 -0.02
CA THR A 69 14.67 -4.32 -0.96
C THR A 69 15.48 -5.03 -2.04
N TRP A 70 15.55 -4.46 -3.25
CA TRP A 70 16.42 -4.95 -4.31
C TRP A 70 17.88 -5.02 -3.85
N ALA A 71 18.35 -4.01 -3.12
CA ALA A 71 19.72 -3.97 -2.58
C ALA A 71 20.03 -5.13 -1.61
N ALA A 72 19.06 -5.60 -0.84
CA ALA A 72 19.23 -6.75 0.04
C ALA A 72 19.34 -8.07 -0.73
N ILE A 73 18.57 -8.20 -1.81
CA ILE A 73 18.55 -9.39 -2.67
C ILE A 73 19.77 -9.42 -3.60
N GLU A 74 20.14 -8.28 -4.21
CA GLU A 74 21.23 -8.18 -5.20
C GLU A 74 22.22 -7.07 -4.84
N PRO A 75 23.02 -7.24 -3.76
CA PRO A 75 23.97 -6.22 -3.29
C PRO A 75 25.06 -5.89 -4.30
N HIS A 76 25.39 -6.81 -5.20
CA HIS A 76 26.31 -6.65 -6.32
C HIS A 76 25.65 -7.14 -7.59
N GLU A 77 25.87 -6.47 -8.71
CA GLU A 77 25.25 -6.80 -9.99
C GLU A 77 25.46 -8.28 -10.36
N GLY A 78 24.35 -9.00 -10.59
CA GLY A 78 24.33 -10.42 -10.93
C GLY A 78 24.67 -11.37 -9.76
N LYS A 79 24.79 -10.87 -8.52
CA LYS A 79 25.09 -11.71 -7.33
C LYS A 79 23.98 -11.62 -6.32
N TYR A 80 23.15 -12.66 -6.31
CA TYR A 80 21.97 -12.74 -5.45
C TYR A 80 22.31 -13.30 -4.05
N ASN A 81 21.62 -12.78 -3.04
CA ASN A 81 21.74 -13.19 -1.65
C ASN A 81 20.80 -14.36 -1.34
N ASP A 82 21.15 -15.56 -1.79
CA ASP A 82 20.33 -16.78 -1.58
C ASP A 82 20.15 -17.12 -0.10
N ASN A 83 21.03 -16.69 0.79
CA ASN A 83 20.85 -16.86 2.24
C ASN A 83 19.68 -16.03 2.76
N LEU A 84 19.51 -14.80 2.28
CA LEU A 84 18.34 -13.98 2.62
C LEU A 84 17.07 -14.61 2.03
N ILE A 85 17.08 -15.03 0.77
CA ILE A 85 15.94 -15.67 0.14
C ILE A 85 15.51 -16.94 0.90
N SER A 86 16.48 -17.73 1.37
CA SER A 86 16.20 -18.90 2.23
C SER A 86 15.57 -18.51 3.58
N ALA A 87 15.99 -17.40 4.17
CA ALA A 87 15.40 -16.89 5.40
C ALA A 87 13.97 -16.35 5.18
N LEU A 88 13.71 -15.68 4.04
CA LEU A 88 12.36 -15.29 3.63
C LEU A 88 11.46 -16.52 3.47
N LYS A 89 11.98 -17.58 2.81
CA LYS A 89 11.26 -18.84 2.65
C LYS A 89 10.88 -19.45 4.00
N GLU A 90 11.79 -19.48 4.99
CA GLU A 90 11.49 -19.98 6.34
C GLU A 90 10.33 -19.19 6.99
N PHE A 91 10.28 -17.87 6.82
CA PHE A 91 9.18 -17.05 7.31
C PHE A 91 7.87 -17.37 6.59
N ILE A 92 7.91 -17.49 5.27
CA ILE A 92 6.75 -17.84 4.42
C ILE A 92 6.20 -19.20 4.80
N ASP A 93 7.07 -20.20 5.00
CA ASP A 93 6.68 -21.54 5.47
C ASP A 93 5.98 -21.48 6.84
N LYS A 94 6.48 -20.67 7.78
CA LYS A 94 5.83 -20.46 9.08
C LYS A 94 4.49 -19.72 8.96
N CYS A 95 4.34 -18.81 8.02
CA CYS A 95 3.04 -18.22 7.69
C CYS A 95 2.06 -19.31 7.23
N ALA A 96 2.49 -20.19 6.32
CA ALA A 96 1.69 -21.33 5.85
C ALA A 96 1.23 -22.25 6.98
N ASP A 97 2.14 -22.59 7.91
CA ASP A 97 1.84 -23.41 9.10
C ASP A 97 0.77 -22.77 10.01
N ASN A 98 0.53 -21.47 9.89
CA ASN A 98 -0.45 -20.71 10.66
C ASN A 98 -1.66 -20.22 9.78
N ASN A 99 -1.84 -20.78 8.57
CA ASN A 99 -2.86 -20.36 7.59
C ASN A 99 -2.82 -18.88 7.23
N ILE A 100 -1.63 -18.28 7.17
CA ILE A 100 -1.40 -16.92 6.77
C ILE A 100 -0.87 -16.91 5.33
N CYS A 101 -1.55 -16.19 4.45
CA CYS A 101 -1.10 -15.91 3.08
C CYS A 101 0.05 -14.89 3.08
N VAL A 102 0.82 -14.86 2.00
CA VAL A 102 1.88 -13.89 1.80
C VAL A 102 1.69 -13.18 0.46
N MET A 103 1.80 -11.87 0.48
CA MET A 103 2.00 -10.98 -0.66
C MET A 103 3.45 -10.55 -0.61
N LEU A 104 4.24 -10.89 -1.63
CA LEU A 104 5.65 -10.54 -1.66
C LEU A 104 5.83 -9.18 -2.35
N ASP A 105 6.46 -8.24 -1.66
CA ASP A 105 6.66 -6.86 -2.10
C ASP A 105 8.14 -6.54 -2.34
N MET A 106 8.44 -5.88 -3.49
CA MET A 106 9.75 -5.29 -3.71
C MET A 106 9.74 -3.82 -3.30
N HIS A 107 10.16 -3.61 -2.07
CA HIS A 107 10.02 -2.33 -1.39
C HIS A 107 11.09 -1.32 -1.80
N GLN A 108 10.69 -0.08 -1.90
CA GLN A 108 11.56 1.07 -2.06
C GLN A 108 10.99 2.32 -1.40
N ASP A 109 11.89 3.16 -0.89
CA ASP A 109 11.64 4.56 -0.54
C ASP A 109 12.75 5.42 -1.15
N LEU A 110 12.38 6.52 -1.85
CA LEU A 110 13.31 7.41 -2.55
C LEU A 110 14.23 6.69 -3.55
N PHE A 111 13.78 5.56 -4.07
CA PHE A 111 14.47 4.68 -5.01
C PHE A 111 15.64 3.90 -4.40
N SER A 112 16.41 4.46 -3.45
CA SER A 112 17.64 3.83 -2.97
C SER A 112 18.16 4.42 -1.67
N HIS A 113 18.90 3.60 -0.92
CA HIS A 113 19.73 4.06 0.20
C HIS A 113 20.74 5.17 -0.18
N HIS A 114 21.16 5.23 -1.45
CA HIS A 114 22.00 6.34 -1.93
C HIS A 114 21.36 7.72 -1.68
N PHE A 115 20.02 7.80 -1.70
CA PHE A 115 19.25 9.03 -1.46
C PHE A 115 18.63 9.08 -0.06
N HIS A 116 19.15 8.32 0.90
CA HIS A 116 18.67 8.21 2.28
C HIS A 116 17.33 7.50 2.44
N GLY A 117 16.88 6.79 1.42
CA GLY A 117 15.74 5.88 1.44
C GLY A 117 16.17 4.42 1.51
N ASP A 118 15.48 3.56 0.78
CA ASP A 118 15.80 2.15 0.59
C ASP A 118 15.39 1.70 -0.83
N GLY A 119 15.61 0.43 -1.20
CA GLY A 119 15.23 -0.11 -2.50
C GLY A 119 16.42 -0.53 -3.36
N ALA A 120 16.74 0.22 -4.41
CA ALA A 120 17.76 -0.15 -5.39
C ALA A 120 19.19 -0.15 -4.82
N PRO A 121 20.05 -1.11 -5.25
CA PRO A 121 21.44 -1.15 -4.86
C PRO A 121 22.24 0.00 -5.48
N LYS A 122 23.35 0.35 -4.82
CA LYS A 122 24.20 1.47 -5.24
C LYS A 122 24.71 1.35 -6.68
N TRP A 123 24.98 0.14 -7.16
CA TRP A 123 25.46 -0.10 -8.51
C TRP A 123 24.41 0.21 -9.60
N ALA A 124 23.13 0.24 -9.22
CA ALA A 124 22.02 0.60 -10.11
C ALA A 124 21.80 2.11 -10.24
N ILE A 125 22.60 2.93 -9.55
CA ILE A 125 22.47 4.40 -9.53
C ILE A 125 23.69 5.02 -10.24
N ASP A 126 23.45 6.04 -11.06
CA ASP A 126 24.53 6.87 -11.60
C ASP A 126 25.23 7.60 -10.43
N PRO A 127 26.54 7.36 -10.20
CA PRO A 127 27.25 7.92 -9.06
C PRO A 127 27.37 9.46 -9.09
N SER A 128 27.10 10.08 -10.23
CA SER A 128 27.11 11.55 -10.38
C SER A 128 25.82 12.20 -9.85
N TYR A 129 24.78 11.43 -9.54
CA TYR A 129 23.52 12.00 -9.07
C TYR A 129 23.66 12.59 -7.67
N PRO A 130 23.22 13.85 -7.47
CA PRO A 130 23.31 14.51 -6.19
C PRO A 130 22.36 13.87 -5.16
N ASN A 131 22.87 13.69 -3.93
CA ASN A 131 22.13 13.13 -2.80
C ASN A 131 22.18 14.06 -1.58
N PRO A 132 21.62 15.28 -1.68
CA PRO A 132 21.63 16.20 -0.56
C PRO A 132 20.82 15.62 0.61
N ARG A 133 21.23 15.93 1.84
CA ARG A 133 20.53 15.51 3.05
C ARG A 133 19.10 16.12 3.07
N GLN A 134 18.11 15.35 3.55
CA GLN A 134 16.75 15.84 3.78
C GLN A 134 16.73 17.03 4.74
N PHE A 135 15.74 17.90 4.58
CA PHE A 135 15.62 19.11 5.37
C PHE A 135 14.77 18.87 6.63
N ALA A 136 13.60 18.27 6.51
CA ALA A 136 12.65 18.07 7.60
C ALA A 136 12.13 16.63 7.71
N ILE A 137 11.58 16.07 6.60
CA ILE A 137 11.01 14.72 6.56
C ILE A 137 11.63 13.94 5.40
N TRP A 138 11.67 12.62 5.52
CA TRP A 138 12.29 11.76 4.50
C TRP A 138 11.62 11.88 3.12
N ALA A 139 10.28 11.93 3.09
CA ALA A 139 9.50 11.97 1.86
C ALA A 139 9.71 13.23 1.00
N GLU A 140 10.27 14.33 1.56
CA GLU A 140 10.57 15.54 0.79
C GLU A 140 11.59 15.30 -0.32
N GLY A 141 12.37 14.21 -0.22
CA GLY A 141 13.31 13.80 -1.24
C GLY A 141 12.66 13.54 -2.60
N TYR A 142 11.45 13.04 -2.64
CA TYR A 142 10.68 12.87 -3.88
C TYR A 142 10.46 14.21 -4.61
N PHE A 143 10.30 15.30 -3.89
CA PHE A 143 9.92 16.60 -4.46
C PHE A 143 11.10 17.45 -4.89
N TYR A 144 12.23 17.41 -4.17
CA TYR A 144 13.34 18.30 -4.48
C TYR A 144 14.66 17.62 -4.90
N MET A 145 14.88 16.34 -4.56
CA MET A 145 16.12 15.67 -4.95
C MET A 145 16.13 15.32 -6.43
N GLN A 146 16.92 16.06 -7.21
CA GLN A 146 17.06 15.79 -8.65
C GLN A 146 17.62 14.39 -8.90
N GLY A 147 18.48 13.88 -8.01
CA GLY A 147 19.04 12.53 -8.12
C GLY A 147 17.97 11.45 -8.04
N VAL A 148 17.00 11.58 -7.11
CA VAL A 148 15.85 10.66 -6.99
C VAL A 148 15.05 10.64 -8.29
N GLN A 149 14.69 11.83 -8.81
CA GLN A 149 13.89 11.95 -10.04
C GLN A 149 14.61 11.39 -11.26
N ASN A 150 15.93 11.58 -11.34
CA ASN A 150 16.75 11.02 -12.42
C ASN A 150 16.83 9.49 -12.32
N ALA A 151 17.00 8.95 -11.12
CA ALA A 151 17.07 7.50 -10.92
C ALA A 151 15.74 6.81 -11.32
N PHE A 152 14.59 7.37 -10.94
CA PHE A 152 13.30 6.89 -11.42
C PHE A 152 13.15 7.02 -12.94
N TYR A 153 13.62 8.13 -13.53
CA TYR A 153 13.60 8.30 -14.98
C TYR A 153 14.45 7.26 -15.70
N ASP A 154 15.66 6.95 -15.19
CA ASP A 154 16.53 5.92 -15.73
C ASP A 154 15.88 4.53 -15.63
N PHE A 155 15.18 4.25 -14.51
CA PHE A 155 14.46 2.99 -14.33
C PHE A 155 13.30 2.87 -15.33
N TRP A 156 12.44 3.87 -15.42
CA TRP A 156 11.25 3.83 -16.28
C TRP A 156 11.60 3.83 -17.78
N THR A 157 12.73 4.43 -18.16
CA THR A 157 13.25 4.40 -19.55
C THR A 157 14.17 3.23 -19.82
N ASN A 158 14.35 2.34 -18.84
CA ASN A 158 15.27 1.20 -18.89
C ASN A 158 16.71 1.59 -19.31
N ARG A 159 17.16 2.77 -18.92
CA ARG A 159 18.53 3.24 -19.20
C ARG A 159 19.54 2.26 -18.58
N ASN A 160 20.59 1.92 -19.32
CA ASN A 160 21.59 0.93 -18.91
C ASN A 160 21.01 -0.44 -18.51
N ASN A 161 19.84 -0.78 -19.03
CA ASN A 161 19.10 -2.01 -18.73
C ASN A 161 18.74 -2.17 -17.23
N ILE A 162 18.58 -1.09 -16.48
CA ILE A 162 18.31 -1.13 -15.05
C ILE A 162 16.97 -1.85 -14.74
N GLN A 163 15.90 -1.53 -15.47
CA GLN A 163 14.60 -2.20 -15.31
C GLN A 163 14.69 -3.69 -15.69
N THR A 164 15.43 -4.01 -16.77
CA THR A 164 15.67 -5.40 -17.18
C THR A 164 16.40 -6.19 -16.11
N LYS A 165 17.40 -5.59 -15.44
CA LYS A 165 18.14 -6.21 -14.34
C LYS A 165 17.24 -6.42 -13.11
N PHE A 166 16.40 -5.45 -12.79
CA PHE A 166 15.39 -5.56 -11.74
C PHE A 166 14.43 -6.73 -11.97
N ILE A 167 13.92 -6.88 -13.19
CA ILE A 167 13.04 -8.00 -13.55
C ILE A 167 13.79 -9.34 -13.44
N LYS A 168 15.04 -9.43 -13.85
CA LYS A 168 15.86 -10.65 -13.68
C LYS A 168 16.07 -11.01 -12.21
N MET A 169 16.29 -10.03 -11.35
CA MET A 169 16.36 -10.26 -9.91
C MET A 169 15.05 -10.82 -9.38
N TRP A 170 13.90 -10.27 -9.81
CA TRP A 170 12.59 -10.80 -9.46
C TRP A 170 12.36 -12.23 -9.96
N GLU A 171 12.75 -12.56 -11.20
CA GLU A 171 12.68 -13.92 -11.74
C GLU A 171 13.44 -14.90 -10.83
N HIS A 172 14.64 -14.51 -10.37
CA HIS A 172 15.43 -15.34 -9.45
C HIS A 172 14.72 -15.56 -8.12
N VAL A 173 14.14 -14.52 -7.51
CA VAL A 173 13.36 -14.63 -6.26
C VAL A 173 12.14 -15.53 -6.45
N ALA A 174 11.37 -15.32 -7.52
CA ALA A 174 10.18 -16.08 -7.81
C ALA A 174 10.49 -17.58 -8.06
N ASP A 175 11.58 -17.88 -8.76
CA ASP A 175 12.02 -19.25 -9.00
C ASP A 175 12.45 -19.95 -7.70
N LYS A 176 13.17 -19.25 -6.81
CA LYS A 176 13.60 -19.78 -5.49
C LYS A 176 12.46 -20.01 -4.51
N LEU A 177 11.38 -19.25 -4.63
CA LEU A 177 10.19 -19.35 -3.78
C LEU A 177 9.02 -20.06 -4.49
N SER A 178 9.29 -20.75 -5.60
CA SER A 178 8.26 -21.36 -6.44
C SER A 178 7.45 -22.46 -5.76
N ASP A 179 7.97 -23.11 -4.73
CA ASP A 179 7.31 -24.14 -3.93
C ASP A 179 6.57 -23.60 -2.68
N CYS A 180 6.51 -22.28 -2.50
CA CYS A 180 5.74 -21.63 -1.43
C CYS A 180 4.30 -21.40 -1.89
N ASP A 181 3.37 -22.32 -1.54
CA ASP A 181 1.98 -22.28 -2.05
C ASP A 181 1.11 -21.21 -1.40
N ASN A 182 1.55 -20.62 -0.28
CA ASN A 182 0.87 -19.53 0.41
C ASN A 182 1.31 -18.14 -0.07
N ILE A 183 2.22 -18.02 -1.03
CA ILE A 183 2.43 -16.76 -1.76
C ILE A 183 1.28 -16.63 -2.75
N ILE A 184 0.39 -15.66 -2.51
CA ILE A 184 -0.81 -15.44 -3.32
C ILE A 184 -0.64 -14.34 -4.37
N GLY A 185 0.41 -13.53 -4.27
CA GLY A 185 0.68 -12.46 -5.24
C GLY A 185 2.05 -11.83 -5.10
N TYR A 186 2.47 -11.20 -6.21
CA TYR A 186 3.69 -10.41 -6.31
C TYR A 186 3.33 -8.94 -6.49
N ASP A 187 3.76 -8.12 -5.54
CA ASP A 187 3.74 -6.66 -5.59
C ASP A 187 5.09 -6.19 -6.16
N TYR A 188 5.08 -5.88 -7.45
CA TYR A 188 6.32 -5.76 -8.21
C TYR A 188 7.17 -4.55 -7.84
N PHE A 189 6.54 -3.47 -7.37
CA PHE A 189 7.26 -2.24 -7.09
C PHE A 189 6.44 -1.32 -6.16
N ASN A 190 6.94 -1.11 -4.94
CA ASN A 190 6.33 -0.23 -3.96
C ASN A 190 6.29 1.23 -4.43
N GLU A 191 5.14 1.90 -4.31
CA GLU A 191 4.92 3.33 -4.53
C GLU A 191 5.61 3.92 -5.78
N PRO A 192 5.20 3.52 -7.00
CA PRO A 192 5.84 3.98 -8.23
C PRO A 192 5.85 5.50 -8.36
N TYR A 193 7.03 6.15 -8.30
CA TYR A 193 7.14 7.58 -8.44
C TYR A 193 7.28 8.01 -9.91
N ILE A 194 6.60 9.09 -10.29
CA ILE A 194 6.43 9.54 -11.68
C ILE A 194 7.63 10.30 -12.28
N HIS A 195 8.84 9.96 -11.96
CA HIS A 195 10.06 10.56 -12.50
C HIS A 195 10.14 12.11 -12.47
N LYS A 196 10.71 12.75 -13.52
CA LYS A 196 11.02 14.21 -13.59
C LYS A 196 9.84 15.15 -13.43
N ASP A 197 8.62 14.72 -13.74
CA ASP A 197 7.42 15.56 -13.64
C ASP A 197 6.80 15.54 -12.25
N GLY A 198 7.24 14.65 -11.36
CA GLY A 198 6.76 14.58 -9.99
C GLY A 198 6.92 15.89 -9.24
N ARG A 199 8.04 16.59 -9.41
CA ARG A 199 8.22 17.94 -8.83
C ARG A 199 7.17 18.94 -9.31
N LYS A 200 6.78 18.88 -10.60
CA LYS A 200 5.76 19.77 -11.14
C LYS A 200 4.40 19.51 -10.52
N VAL A 201 4.04 18.24 -10.33
CA VAL A 201 2.79 17.87 -9.63
C VAL A 201 2.77 18.49 -8.25
N PHE A 202 3.82 18.31 -7.45
CA PHE A 202 3.91 18.87 -6.10
C PHE A 202 3.79 20.39 -6.09
N LEU A 203 4.52 21.09 -6.95
CA LEU A 203 4.51 22.57 -7.00
C LEU A 203 3.16 23.12 -7.46
N ASN A 204 2.52 22.46 -8.42
CA ASN A 204 1.19 22.86 -8.87
C ASN A 204 0.11 22.52 -7.81
N LEU A 205 0.22 21.39 -7.11
CA LEU A 205 -0.64 21.08 -5.96
C LEU A 205 -0.55 22.17 -4.90
N ALA A 206 0.67 22.57 -4.52
CA ALA A 206 0.89 23.66 -3.56
C ALA A 206 0.28 24.98 -4.06
N SER A 207 0.42 25.31 -5.35
CA SER A 207 -0.18 26.50 -5.98
C SER A 207 -1.71 26.46 -5.91
N ASN A 208 -2.32 25.32 -6.26
CA ASN A 208 -3.77 25.12 -6.20
C ASN A 208 -4.31 25.22 -4.77
N VAL A 209 -3.65 24.58 -3.79
CA VAL A 209 -4.02 24.66 -2.37
C VAL A 209 -4.01 26.11 -1.86
N ILE A 210 -2.95 26.89 -2.20
CA ILE A 210 -2.87 28.30 -1.80
C ILE A 210 -3.96 29.15 -2.50
N LYS A 211 -4.23 28.85 -3.77
CA LYS A 211 -5.32 29.52 -4.49
C LYS A 211 -6.67 29.24 -3.86
N THR A 212 -6.96 27.98 -3.55
CA THR A 212 -8.23 27.57 -2.95
C THR A 212 -8.38 28.09 -1.52
N ALA A 213 -7.31 28.10 -0.72
CA ALA A 213 -7.33 28.55 0.67
C ALA A 213 -7.37 30.07 0.83
N TYR A 214 -6.75 30.82 -0.08
CA TYR A 214 -6.51 32.27 0.09
C TYR A 214 -6.95 33.12 -1.10
N GLY A 215 -7.44 32.52 -2.20
CA GLY A 215 -7.78 33.24 -3.45
C GLY A 215 -6.57 33.88 -4.14
N LYS A 216 -5.35 33.42 -3.84
CA LYS A 216 -4.10 34.01 -4.35
C LYS A 216 -3.47 33.12 -5.41
N ASP A 217 -3.28 33.64 -6.60
CA ASP A 217 -2.51 32.98 -7.64
C ASP A 217 -1.01 33.09 -7.33
N VAL A 218 -0.39 31.94 -7.04
CA VAL A 218 1.05 31.81 -6.80
C VAL A 218 1.58 30.70 -7.71
N ASP A 219 2.54 31.02 -8.56
CA ASP A 219 3.19 30.03 -9.42
C ASP A 219 4.49 29.54 -8.78
N PHE A 220 4.40 28.47 -7.97
CA PHE A 220 5.57 27.88 -7.32
C PHE A 220 6.52 27.23 -8.32
N GLU A 221 6.04 26.75 -9.47
CA GLU A 221 6.91 26.21 -10.52
C GLU A 221 7.84 27.28 -11.07
N LYS A 222 7.32 28.48 -11.33
CA LYS A 222 8.12 29.63 -11.77
C LYS A 222 9.16 30.05 -10.72
N TYR A 223 8.78 30.05 -9.42
CA TYR A 223 9.73 30.30 -8.33
C TYR A 223 10.87 29.29 -8.34
N PHE A 224 10.55 28.01 -8.55
CA PHE A 224 11.53 26.94 -8.54
C PHE A 224 12.44 26.95 -9.78
N LYS A 225 11.92 27.27 -10.97
CA LYS A 225 12.69 27.33 -12.23
C LYS A 225 13.90 28.26 -12.16
N ASN A 226 13.81 29.32 -11.37
CA ASN A 226 14.87 30.29 -11.18
C ASN A 226 15.94 29.83 -10.19
N CYS A 227 15.80 28.65 -9.61
CA CYS A 227 16.63 28.15 -8.53
C CYS A 227 16.96 26.67 -8.80
N LYS A 228 18.08 26.43 -9.50
CA LYS A 228 18.47 25.10 -9.98
C LYS A 228 19.05 24.16 -8.91
N ASP A 229 19.08 24.58 -7.64
CA ASP A 229 19.73 23.86 -6.57
C ASP A 229 18.87 23.78 -5.29
N LYS A 230 19.47 23.23 -4.22
CA LYS A 230 18.86 23.17 -2.88
C LYS A 230 18.37 24.54 -2.38
N THR A 231 19.02 25.62 -2.76
CA THR A 231 18.68 27.00 -2.38
C THR A 231 17.32 27.37 -2.96
N GLY A 232 16.99 26.91 -4.14
CA GLY A 232 15.71 27.16 -4.77
C GLY A 232 14.55 26.44 -4.11
N PHE A 233 14.76 25.19 -3.73
CA PHE A 233 13.76 24.46 -2.94
C PHE A 233 13.51 25.16 -1.60
N VAL A 234 14.55 25.51 -0.86
CA VAL A 234 14.44 26.23 0.42
C VAL A 234 13.67 27.53 0.26
N LYS A 235 13.95 28.35 -0.75
CA LYS A 235 13.20 29.58 -1.05
C LYS A 235 11.72 29.29 -1.34
N THR A 236 11.43 28.26 -2.15
CA THR A 236 10.07 27.86 -2.47
C THR A 236 9.35 27.35 -1.22
N ALA A 237 9.99 26.50 -0.42
CA ALA A 237 9.46 26.00 0.84
C ALA A 237 9.19 27.14 1.85
N LEU A 238 10.10 28.11 1.96
CA LEU A 238 9.89 29.31 2.79
C LEU A 238 8.73 30.16 2.29
N LYS A 239 8.52 30.24 0.97
CA LYS A 239 7.36 30.93 0.42
C LYS A 239 6.06 30.20 0.73
N ILE A 240 5.99 28.89 0.56
CA ILE A 240 4.84 28.08 0.99
C ILE A 240 4.60 28.26 2.49
N TYR A 241 5.66 28.12 3.31
CA TYR A 241 5.60 28.30 4.75
C TYR A 241 5.10 29.69 5.16
N SER A 242 5.38 30.74 4.39
CA SER A 242 4.89 32.10 4.68
C SER A 242 3.36 32.19 4.72
N PHE A 243 2.64 31.35 3.99
CA PHE A 243 1.18 31.24 4.03
C PHE A 243 0.72 30.44 5.25
N VAL A 244 1.43 29.36 5.61
CA VAL A 244 1.13 28.54 6.80
C VAL A 244 1.37 29.34 8.09
N ARG A 245 2.38 30.21 8.10
CA ARG A 245 2.78 31.02 9.28
C ARG A 245 1.79 32.14 9.64
N THR A 246 0.84 32.45 8.80
CA THR A 246 -0.19 33.44 9.13
C THR A 246 -1.07 32.97 10.28
N LYS A 247 -1.71 33.88 11.02
CA LYS A 247 -2.53 33.59 12.22
C LYS A 247 -3.51 32.42 12.04
N ASN A 248 -4.07 32.25 10.83
CA ASN A 248 -5.01 31.18 10.49
C ASN A 248 -4.49 30.30 9.35
N GLY A 249 -3.20 30.35 9.01
CA GLY A 249 -2.68 29.75 7.78
C GLY A 249 -2.83 28.26 7.73
N LEU A 250 -2.41 27.56 8.79
CA LEU A 250 -2.58 26.11 8.89
C LEU A 250 -4.06 25.71 8.86
N TYR A 251 -4.91 26.41 9.60
CA TYR A 251 -6.35 26.17 9.62
C TYR A 251 -6.97 26.34 8.22
N ASN A 252 -6.61 27.39 7.48
CA ASN A 252 -7.14 27.62 6.14
C ASN A 252 -6.73 26.51 5.15
N ILE A 253 -5.47 26.04 5.23
CA ILE A 253 -4.99 24.92 4.42
C ILE A 253 -5.72 23.63 4.79
N LEU A 254 -5.84 23.31 6.07
CA LEU A 254 -6.56 22.13 6.54
C LEU A 254 -8.03 22.18 6.16
N SER A 255 -8.69 23.32 6.34
CA SER A 255 -10.08 23.52 5.94
C SER A 255 -10.30 23.29 4.43
N THR A 256 -9.31 23.65 3.60
CA THR A 256 -9.32 23.35 2.16
C THR A 256 -9.25 21.85 1.92
N MET A 257 -8.36 21.14 2.60
CA MET A 257 -8.18 19.72 2.44
C MET A 257 -9.32 18.89 3.07
N ASP A 258 -10.05 19.44 4.04
CA ASP A 258 -11.18 18.78 4.72
C ASP A 258 -12.54 18.99 4.04
N SER A 259 -12.61 19.82 3.00
CA SER A 259 -13.81 20.04 2.17
C SER A 259 -13.66 19.24 0.89
N GLU A 260 -14.63 18.37 0.59
CA GLU A 260 -14.59 17.56 -0.64
C GLU A 260 -14.49 18.42 -1.90
N GLU A 261 -15.31 19.48 -2.03
CA GLU A 261 -15.26 20.41 -3.17
C GLU A 261 -13.87 21.05 -3.31
N LYS A 262 -13.34 21.60 -2.23
CA LYS A 262 -12.03 22.25 -2.23
C LYS A 262 -10.87 21.29 -2.41
N PHE A 263 -11.01 20.05 -1.93
CA PHE A 263 -10.04 19.00 -2.16
C PHE A 263 -9.89 18.73 -3.67
N TYR A 264 -11.02 18.55 -4.37
CA TYR A 264 -10.98 18.34 -5.82
C TYR A 264 -10.49 19.59 -6.58
N ASP A 265 -10.79 20.79 -6.12
CA ASP A 265 -10.19 22.01 -6.69
C ASP A 265 -8.67 22.05 -6.53
N ALA A 266 -8.14 21.58 -5.40
CA ALA A 266 -6.71 21.53 -5.14
C ALA A 266 -5.96 20.55 -6.04
N ILE A 267 -6.55 19.40 -6.40
CA ILE A 267 -5.94 18.41 -7.29
C ILE A 267 -6.27 18.61 -8.77
N LYS A 268 -7.16 19.52 -9.10
CA LYS A 268 -7.65 19.76 -10.46
C LYS A 268 -6.54 20.03 -11.47
N GLY A 269 -6.56 19.28 -12.60
CA GLY A 269 -5.63 19.45 -13.72
C GLY A 269 -4.22 18.89 -13.45
N LEU A 270 -4.03 18.16 -12.36
CA LEU A 270 -2.75 17.49 -12.06
C LEU A 270 -2.67 16.09 -12.70
N ASP A 271 -3.80 15.48 -13.02
CA ASP A 271 -3.94 14.19 -13.71
C ASP A 271 -3.17 14.10 -15.02
N LYS A 272 -3.05 15.21 -15.76
CA LYS A 272 -2.27 15.28 -17.00
C LYS A 272 -0.80 14.83 -16.87
N TYR A 273 -0.21 14.99 -15.67
CA TYR A 273 1.17 14.56 -15.42
C TYR A 273 1.28 13.08 -15.06
N THR A 274 0.21 12.50 -14.51
CA THR A 274 0.20 11.11 -14.08
C THR A 274 -0.33 10.16 -15.15
N THR A 275 -1.22 10.64 -16.04
CA THR A 275 -1.81 9.82 -17.12
C THR A 275 -0.75 9.32 -18.10
N GLU A 276 0.16 10.21 -18.57
CA GLU A 276 1.28 9.82 -19.44
C GLU A 276 2.17 8.77 -18.75
N PHE A 277 2.50 9.00 -17.47
CA PHE A 277 3.31 8.06 -16.70
C PHE A 277 2.63 6.68 -16.60
N ASN A 278 1.35 6.64 -16.25
CA ASN A 278 0.61 5.38 -16.09
C ASN A 278 0.59 4.56 -17.39
N GLY A 279 0.36 5.23 -18.55
CA GLY A 279 0.24 4.56 -19.85
C GLY A 279 1.59 4.23 -20.51
N ASP A 280 2.52 5.17 -20.51
CA ASP A 280 3.73 5.08 -21.33
C ASP A 280 4.93 4.48 -20.60
N TYR A 281 4.92 4.49 -19.27
CA TYR A 281 6.05 4.00 -18.45
C TYR A 281 5.63 2.84 -17.53
N TYR A 282 4.58 3.03 -16.72
CA TYR A 282 4.20 2.04 -15.72
C TYR A 282 3.54 0.81 -16.34
N GLN A 283 2.58 1.00 -17.25
CA GLN A 283 1.90 -0.13 -17.90
C GLN A 283 2.86 -1.09 -18.63
N PRO A 284 3.82 -0.63 -19.47
CA PRO A 284 4.78 -1.52 -20.12
C PRO A 284 5.67 -2.28 -19.12
N PHE A 285 6.07 -1.62 -18.02
CA PHE A 285 6.81 -2.27 -16.95
C PHE A 285 5.98 -3.37 -16.29
N PHE A 286 4.74 -3.05 -15.90
CA PHE A 286 3.85 -3.99 -15.23
C PHE A 286 3.54 -5.20 -16.11
N ASP A 287 3.23 -4.99 -17.40
CA ASP A 287 3.01 -6.07 -18.36
C ASP A 287 4.21 -6.99 -18.51
N ASN A 288 5.42 -6.43 -18.59
CA ASN A 288 6.65 -7.19 -18.70
C ASN A 288 6.97 -7.95 -17.39
N ALA A 289 6.74 -7.35 -16.23
CA ALA A 289 6.89 -8.01 -14.94
C ALA A 289 5.93 -9.19 -14.80
N CYS A 290 4.66 -9.01 -15.13
CA CYS A 290 3.65 -10.10 -15.14
C CYS A 290 4.10 -11.27 -16.00
N GLU A 291 4.56 -11.00 -17.22
CA GLU A 291 4.98 -12.04 -18.17
C GLU A 291 6.21 -12.81 -17.69
N LYS A 292 7.22 -12.10 -17.19
CA LYS A 292 8.52 -12.68 -16.86
C LYS A 292 8.56 -13.34 -15.47
N ILE A 293 7.89 -12.76 -14.49
CA ILE A 293 8.00 -13.15 -13.09
C ILE A 293 6.92 -14.16 -12.70
N ASN A 294 5.64 -13.91 -13.08
CA ASN A 294 4.51 -14.67 -12.59
C ASN A 294 4.24 -15.97 -13.36
N LYS A 295 5.16 -16.91 -13.27
CA LYS A 295 5.02 -18.25 -13.90
C LYS A 295 3.97 -19.13 -13.21
N LYS A 296 3.61 -18.84 -11.95
CA LYS A 296 2.61 -19.60 -11.18
C LYS A 296 1.16 -19.22 -11.50
N GLY A 297 0.92 -18.06 -12.12
CA GLY A 297 -0.42 -17.57 -12.40
C GLY A 297 -1.18 -17.11 -11.14
N ILE A 298 -0.48 -16.75 -10.07
CA ILE A 298 -1.03 -16.10 -8.86
C ILE A 298 -1.38 -14.64 -9.15
N PHE A 299 -1.76 -13.84 -8.16
CA PHE A 299 -2.10 -12.45 -8.39
C PHE A 299 -0.90 -11.63 -8.89
N ASN A 300 -1.13 -10.82 -9.92
CA ASN A 300 -0.27 -9.69 -10.25
C ASN A 300 -0.77 -8.50 -9.44
N ILE A 301 0.02 -8.03 -8.51
CA ILE A 301 -0.36 -6.92 -7.66
C ILE A 301 0.28 -5.66 -8.19
N PHE A 302 -0.55 -4.62 -8.39
CA PHE A 302 -0.09 -3.33 -8.84
C PHE A 302 -0.54 -2.23 -7.90
N GLU A 303 0.38 -1.33 -7.64
CA GLU A 303 0.08 -0.11 -6.90
C GLU A 303 -0.22 1.04 -7.85
N HIS A 304 -0.86 2.04 -7.36
CA HIS A 304 -0.98 3.29 -8.08
C HIS A 304 0.30 4.13 -7.93
N ASN A 305 0.48 5.12 -8.80
CA ASN A 305 1.62 6.02 -8.67
C ASN A 305 1.55 6.84 -7.37
N TYR A 306 2.70 7.28 -6.88
CA TYR A 306 2.86 8.00 -5.61
C TYR A 306 1.85 9.15 -5.40
N TYR A 307 1.47 9.88 -6.46
CA TYR A 307 0.52 10.99 -6.34
C TYR A 307 -0.93 10.56 -6.21
N ALA A 308 -1.26 9.34 -6.57
CA ALA A 308 -2.59 8.80 -6.32
C ALA A 308 -2.82 8.52 -4.82
N ASN A 309 -1.75 8.37 -4.00
CA ASN A 309 -1.84 8.40 -2.53
C ASN A 309 -2.40 9.75 -2.02
N MET A 310 -2.36 10.79 -2.83
CA MET A 310 -2.90 12.12 -2.55
C MET A 310 -4.24 12.37 -3.23
N GLY A 311 -4.89 11.34 -3.78
CA GLY A 311 -6.21 11.39 -4.41
C GLY A 311 -6.22 11.75 -5.90
N LEU A 312 -5.08 11.70 -6.61
CA LEU A 312 -5.09 11.85 -8.05
C LEU A 312 -5.66 10.58 -8.72
N PRO A 313 -6.37 10.72 -9.85
CA PRO A 313 -6.86 9.58 -10.61
C PRO A 313 -5.73 8.66 -11.09
N PHE A 314 -6.03 7.36 -11.11
CA PHE A 314 -5.13 6.32 -11.60
C PHE A 314 -5.88 5.29 -12.41
N GLU A 315 -5.36 4.93 -13.57
CA GLU A 315 -5.91 3.88 -14.42
C GLU A 315 -4.81 3.21 -15.24
N ILE A 316 -4.87 1.89 -15.35
CA ILE A 316 -4.10 1.05 -16.27
C ILE A 316 -5.00 -0.02 -16.89
N LYS A 317 -4.53 -0.69 -17.94
CA LYS A 317 -5.24 -1.81 -18.56
C LYS A 317 -5.07 -3.06 -17.71
N ILE A 318 -6.18 -3.68 -17.35
CA ILE A 318 -6.24 -4.82 -16.43
C ILE A 318 -6.32 -6.13 -17.21
N LYS A 319 -5.65 -7.16 -16.70
CA LYS A 319 -5.70 -8.55 -17.14
C LYS A 319 -6.31 -9.45 -16.05
N LYS A 320 -6.56 -10.70 -16.41
CA LYS A 320 -6.99 -11.71 -15.44
C LYS A 320 -5.95 -11.84 -14.31
N ASN A 321 -6.42 -11.96 -13.08
CA ASN A 321 -5.62 -12.06 -11.86
C ASN A 321 -4.82 -10.80 -11.47
N ASP A 322 -5.10 -9.65 -12.08
CA ASP A 322 -4.57 -8.39 -11.59
C ASP A 322 -5.36 -7.92 -10.37
N VAL A 323 -4.67 -7.44 -9.35
CA VAL A 323 -5.23 -6.94 -8.08
C VAL A 323 -4.69 -5.56 -7.80
N TYR A 324 -5.58 -4.61 -7.55
CA TYR A 324 -5.22 -3.24 -7.21
C TYR A 324 -4.85 -3.12 -5.73
N SER A 325 -3.64 -2.65 -5.45
CA SER A 325 -3.09 -2.51 -4.11
C SER A 325 -2.78 -1.04 -3.79
N PRO A 326 -3.81 -0.19 -3.60
CA PRO A 326 -3.58 1.22 -3.30
C PRO A 326 -3.02 1.43 -1.90
N HIS A 327 -2.37 2.59 -1.72
CA HIS A 327 -1.95 3.12 -0.42
C HIS A 327 -2.74 4.39 -0.10
N ALA A 328 -3.05 4.64 1.16
CA ALA A 328 -3.63 5.91 1.59
C ALA A 328 -3.26 6.25 3.03
N TYR A 329 -2.81 7.48 3.20
CA TYR A 329 -2.48 8.04 4.50
C TYR A 329 -3.01 9.47 4.62
N ASP A 330 -3.30 9.89 5.85
CA ASP A 330 -3.47 11.32 6.14
C ASP A 330 -2.14 12.04 5.96
N ILE A 331 -2.18 13.30 5.51
CA ILE A 331 -0.98 14.12 5.25
C ILE A 331 -0.08 14.31 6.46
N PHE A 332 -0.56 14.03 7.66
CA PHE A 332 0.21 14.09 8.91
C PHE A 332 0.86 12.78 9.31
N VAL A 333 0.71 11.71 8.53
CA VAL A 333 1.43 10.46 8.80
C VAL A 333 2.93 10.73 8.99
N ASP A 334 3.57 9.98 9.86
CA ASP A 334 4.99 10.14 10.22
C ASP A 334 5.35 11.48 10.89
N SER A 335 4.36 12.24 11.32
CA SER A 335 4.59 13.49 12.07
C SER A 335 4.01 13.43 13.47
N PRO A 336 4.56 14.22 14.44
CA PRO A 336 3.97 14.35 15.79
C PRO A 336 2.55 14.93 15.80
N LEU A 337 2.09 15.47 14.68
CA LEU A 337 0.77 16.09 14.53
C LEU A 337 -0.32 15.07 14.18
N TYR A 338 0.04 13.86 13.76
CA TYR A 338 -0.90 12.86 13.26
C TYR A 338 -2.00 12.53 14.27
N ASN A 339 -1.63 12.25 15.53
CA ASN A 339 -2.60 11.95 16.58
C ASN A 339 -3.64 13.05 16.82
N LYS A 340 -3.28 14.32 16.57
CA LYS A 340 -4.14 15.47 16.84
C LYS A 340 -4.94 15.94 15.63
N TYR A 341 -4.40 15.79 14.43
CA TYR A 341 -4.94 16.41 13.22
C TYR A 341 -5.31 15.42 12.12
N ALA A 342 -5.33 14.12 12.42
CA ALA A 342 -5.88 13.13 11.50
C ALA A 342 -7.32 13.48 11.11
N SER A 343 -7.64 13.46 9.81
CA SER A 343 -8.94 13.87 9.29
C SER A 343 -9.61 12.80 8.44
N ASP A 344 -10.82 12.43 8.86
CA ASP A 344 -11.66 11.50 8.12
C ASP A 344 -12.05 12.06 6.76
N ASN A 345 -12.28 13.36 6.66
CA ASN A 345 -12.67 14.00 5.40
C ASN A 345 -11.56 13.93 4.36
N ARG A 346 -10.30 14.22 4.76
CA ARG A 346 -9.16 14.13 3.84
C ARG A 346 -8.95 12.73 3.31
N VAL A 347 -8.84 11.75 4.19
CA VAL A 347 -8.65 10.35 3.78
C VAL A 347 -9.89 9.84 3.07
N GLY A 348 -11.08 10.24 3.48
CA GLY A 348 -12.34 9.90 2.80
C GLY A 348 -12.37 10.35 1.34
N CYS A 349 -11.81 11.53 0.99
CA CYS A 349 -11.68 11.97 -0.40
C CYS A 349 -10.73 11.05 -1.20
N ILE A 350 -9.60 10.68 -0.60
CA ILE A 350 -8.64 9.75 -1.23
C ILE A 350 -9.31 8.38 -1.45
N LEU A 351 -9.98 7.83 -0.43
CA LEU A 351 -10.67 6.53 -0.54
C LEU A 351 -11.81 6.54 -1.58
N LYS A 352 -12.53 7.65 -1.71
CA LYS A 352 -13.52 7.83 -2.79
C LYS A 352 -12.88 7.79 -4.17
N GLU A 353 -11.72 8.40 -4.36
CA GLU A 353 -11.01 8.36 -5.63
C GLU A 353 -10.47 6.95 -5.93
N ILE A 354 -9.92 6.27 -4.94
CA ILE A 354 -9.52 4.84 -5.05
C ILE A 354 -10.72 3.98 -5.46
N ARG A 355 -11.92 4.24 -4.90
CA ARG A 355 -13.14 3.52 -5.30
C ARG A 355 -13.53 3.80 -6.75
N LYS A 356 -13.40 5.02 -7.25
CA LYS A 356 -13.63 5.33 -8.67
C LYS A 356 -12.64 4.59 -9.56
N ASN A 357 -11.35 4.62 -9.21
CA ASN A 357 -10.30 3.89 -9.93
C ASN A 357 -10.62 2.39 -9.99
N GLN A 358 -11.01 1.78 -8.86
CA GLN A 358 -11.43 0.38 -8.80
C GLN A 358 -12.59 0.08 -9.74
N LEU A 359 -13.63 0.92 -9.74
CA LEU A 359 -14.82 0.73 -10.57
C LEU A 359 -14.50 0.88 -12.06
N ASN A 360 -13.69 1.88 -12.43
CA ASN A 360 -13.27 2.11 -13.80
C ASN A 360 -12.45 0.94 -14.35
N MET A 361 -11.53 0.42 -13.56
CA MET A 361 -10.69 -0.72 -13.92
C MET A 361 -11.41 -2.08 -13.75
N ASN A 362 -12.54 -2.12 -13.03
CA ASN A 362 -13.26 -3.36 -12.67
C ASN A 362 -12.37 -4.43 -12.05
N VAL A 363 -11.66 -4.11 -10.98
CA VAL A 363 -10.60 -4.92 -10.36
C VAL A 363 -10.83 -5.07 -8.86
N PRO A 364 -10.49 -6.21 -8.22
CA PRO A 364 -10.53 -6.33 -6.77
C PRO A 364 -9.44 -5.48 -6.10
N VAL A 365 -9.71 -5.02 -4.87
CA VAL A 365 -8.75 -4.27 -4.06
C VAL A 365 -8.23 -5.12 -2.91
N LEU A 366 -6.91 -5.20 -2.82
CA LEU A 366 -6.15 -5.63 -1.65
C LEU A 366 -5.30 -4.44 -1.20
N PHE A 367 -5.83 -3.61 -0.31
CA PHE A 367 -5.22 -2.35 0.11
C PHE A 367 -3.86 -2.58 0.74
N GLY A 368 -2.77 -2.15 0.08
CA GLY A 368 -1.39 -2.52 0.41
C GLY A 368 -0.86 -1.87 1.67
N GLU A 369 -1.17 -0.58 1.86
CA GLU A 369 -0.72 0.17 3.03
C GLU A 369 -1.73 1.21 3.49
N TRP A 370 -1.93 1.28 4.80
CA TRP A 370 -2.77 2.28 5.47
C TRP A 370 -2.44 2.36 6.95
N GLY A 371 -2.89 3.41 7.62
CA GLY A 371 -2.80 3.53 9.07
C GLY A 371 -1.57 4.34 9.53
N GLY A 372 -0.48 3.68 9.84
CA GLY A 372 0.67 4.32 10.51
C GLY A 372 0.42 4.55 12.01
N ALA A 373 1.44 4.36 12.84
CA ALA A 373 1.31 4.37 14.30
C ALA A 373 1.32 5.79 14.90
N ALA A 374 0.21 6.19 15.51
CA ALA A 374 0.12 7.38 16.35
C ALA A 374 -0.97 7.21 17.43
N PRO A 375 -0.87 6.19 18.31
CA PRO A 375 -1.94 5.85 19.26
C PRO A 375 -2.40 7.03 20.11
N GLY A 376 -3.71 7.25 20.15
CA GLY A 376 -4.38 8.30 20.89
C GLY A 376 -5.85 8.38 20.46
N HIS A 377 -6.65 9.16 21.18
CA HIS A 377 -8.10 9.19 20.98
C HIS A 377 -8.50 9.53 19.52
N GLU A 378 -7.95 10.61 18.95
CA GLU A 378 -8.28 11.03 17.59
C GLU A 378 -7.76 10.05 16.55
N TRP A 379 -6.59 9.45 16.77
CA TRP A 379 -6.05 8.43 15.88
C TRP A 379 -6.89 7.16 15.87
N PHE A 380 -7.36 6.66 17.02
CA PHE A 380 -8.25 5.50 17.08
C PHE A 380 -9.57 5.77 16.36
N ARG A 381 -10.15 6.96 16.56
CA ARG A 381 -11.36 7.38 15.84
C ARG A 381 -11.15 7.38 14.33
N HIS A 382 -10.04 7.93 13.88
CA HIS A 382 -9.67 8.00 12.46
C HIS A 382 -9.47 6.62 11.84
N ILE A 383 -8.78 5.72 12.54
CA ILE A 383 -8.57 4.34 12.10
C ILE A 383 -9.90 3.56 12.03
N ASP A 384 -10.79 3.76 13.00
CA ASP A 384 -12.12 3.15 12.98
C ASP A 384 -12.94 3.62 11.77
N PHE A 385 -12.85 4.91 11.42
CA PHE A 385 -13.44 5.45 10.18
C PHE A 385 -12.87 4.76 8.93
N ILE A 386 -11.55 4.64 8.80
CA ILE A 386 -10.91 4.00 7.64
C ILE A 386 -11.36 2.54 7.51
N MET A 387 -11.38 1.79 8.61
CA MET A 387 -11.85 0.41 8.60
C MET A 387 -13.34 0.31 8.21
N GLY A 388 -14.17 1.28 8.62
CA GLY A 388 -15.57 1.38 8.19
C GLY A 388 -15.71 1.60 6.67
N GLU A 389 -14.84 2.39 6.06
CA GLU A 389 -14.83 2.55 4.60
C GLU A 389 -14.37 1.25 3.89
N PHE A 390 -13.41 0.50 4.46
CA PHE A 390 -13.02 -0.81 3.92
C PHE A 390 -14.17 -1.82 4.01
N GLU A 391 -14.90 -1.86 5.11
CA GLU A 391 -16.11 -2.67 5.26
C GLU A 391 -17.17 -2.31 4.21
N LYS A 392 -17.44 -1.03 4.02
CA LYS A 392 -18.40 -0.49 3.05
C LYS A 392 -18.10 -0.86 1.60
N TYR A 393 -16.82 -0.93 1.24
CA TYR A 393 -16.39 -1.28 -0.12
C TYR A 393 -15.96 -2.74 -0.27
N HIS A 394 -16.06 -3.53 0.79
CA HIS A 394 -15.61 -4.93 0.87
C HIS A 394 -14.13 -5.09 0.48
N TRP A 395 -13.29 -4.16 0.92
CA TRP A 395 -11.86 -4.19 0.62
C TRP A 395 -11.08 -5.04 1.60
N SER A 396 -10.20 -5.87 1.08
CA SER A 396 -9.11 -6.46 1.84
C SER A 396 -8.07 -5.39 2.18
N SER A 397 -7.38 -5.50 3.33
CA SER A 397 -6.45 -4.45 3.73
C SER A 397 -5.28 -4.95 4.56
N ILE A 398 -4.12 -4.30 4.40
CA ILE A 398 -2.87 -4.63 5.07
C ILE A 398 -2.34 -3.37 5.78
N TYR A 399 -2.36 -3.39 7.12
CA TYR A 399 -1.94 -2.26 7.94
C TYR A 399 -0.43 -2.05 7.85
N TRP A 400 0.02 -0.77 7.72
CA TRP A 400 1.42 -0.43 7.78
C TRP A 400 1.92 -0.38 9.22
N GLY A 401 2.80 -1.36 9.52
CA GLY A 401 3.44 -1.58 10.80
C GLY A 401 3.23 -3.00 11.31
N TYR A 402 4.12 -3.42 12.19
CA TYR A 402 4.11 -4.77 12.77
C TYR A 402 4.09 -4.76 14.30
N ASP A 403 4.47 -3.70 14.97
CA ASP A 403 4.54 -3.66 16.43
C ASP A 403 3.14 -3.47 17.06
N PHE A 404 2.45 -4.59 17.29
CA PHE A 404 1.12 -4.60 17.89
C PHE A 404 0.98 -3.77 19.17
N LYS A 405 2.02 -3.73 20.01
CA LYS A 405 1.98 -2.97 21.25
C LYS A 405 2.15 -1.47 21.03
N LYS A 406 3.10 -1.14 20.16
CA LYS A 406 3.39 0.26 19.82
C LYS A 406 2.27 0.87 19.00
N ASP A 407 1.70 0.08 18.08
CA ASP A 407 0.76 0.57 17.09
C ASP A 407 -0.70 0.53 17.56
N GLY A 408 -0.99 -0.08 18.71
CA GLY A 408 -2.36 -0.24 19.21
C GLY A 408 -3.21 -1.20 18.37
N LEU A 409 -2.60 -2.10 17.61
CA LEU A 409 -3.31 -3.01 16.70
C LEU A 409 -4.20 -4.01 17.42
N ASN A 410 -3.88 -4.37 18.67
CA ASN A 410 -4.74 -5.23 19.47
C ASN A 410 -6.12 -4.61 19.71
N GLU A 411 -6.18 -3.28 19.89
CA GLU A 411 -7.41 -2.52 20.07
C GLU A 411 -8.17 -2.39 18.75
N ILE A 412 -7.47 -2.06 17.66
CA ILE A 412 -8.05 -1.84 16.33
C ILE A 412 -8.59 -3.14 15.74
N PHE A 413 -7.78 -4.21 15.76
CA PHE A 413 -8.14 -5.50 15.17
C PHE A 413 -9.05 -6.33 16.07
N ASN A 414 -9.39 -5.83 17.26
CA ASN A 414 -10.34 -6.46 18.18
C ASN A 414 -11.80 -6.26 17.69
N ARG A 415 -12.05 -6.63 16.45
CA ARG A 415 -13.37 -6.59 15.80
C ARG A 415 -13.56 -7.78 14.86
N PRO A 416 -14.77 -8.31 14.71
CA PRO A 416 -15.06 -9.37 13.76
C PRO A 416 -14.85 -8.93 12.32
N TYR A 417 -14.64 -9.86 11.41
CA TYR A 417 -14.70 -9.64 9.97
C TYR A 417 -14.93 -10.97 9.23
N PRO A 418 -15.55 -10.96 8.04
CA PRO A 418 -15.72 -12.16 7.24
C PRO A 418 -14.38 -12.57 6.63
N VAL A 419 -14.01 -13.85 6.78
CA VAL A 419 -12.78 -14.42 6.22
C VAL A 419 -13.04 -15.04 4.86
N ALA A 420 -14.17 -15.77 4.76
CA ALA A 420 -14.61 -16.42 3.53
C ALA A 420 -16.14 -16.56 3.56
N VAL A 421 -16.82 -16.04 2.56
CA VAL A 421 -18.28 -15.99 2.51
C VAL A 421 -18.82 -16.79 1.33
N CYS A 422 -19.68 -17.74 1.60
CA CYS A 422 -20.35 -18.55 0.57
C CYS A 422 -21.40 -17.72 -0.18
N GLY A 423 -21.01 -17.15 -1.32
CA GLY A 423 -21.87 -16.27 -2.12
C GLY A 423 -21.30 -14.87 -2.25
N ASP A 424 -22.15 -13.87 -2.26
CA ASP A 424 -21.83 -12.46 -2.45
C ASP A 424 -22.14 -11.66 -1.19
N ILE A 425 -21.14 -10.96 -0.68
CA ILE A 425 -21.30 -10.05 0.45
C ILE A 425 -22.14 -8.84 0.01
N GLU A 426 -23.18 -8.54 0.78
CA GLU A 426 -24.06 -7.38 0.59
C GLU A 426 -23.73 -6.26 1.59
N GLU A 427 -23.48 -6.63 2.85
CA GLU A 427 -23.19 -5.68 3.91
C GLU A 427 -22.17 -6.26 4.90
N ILE A 428 -21.13 -5.48 5.18
CA ILE A 428 -20.27 -5.63 6.36
C ILE A 428 -20.41 -4.35 7.17
N LYS A 429 -20.78 -4.46 8.43
CA LYS A 429 -20.96 -3.29 9.30
C LYS A 429 -20.53 -3.58 10.72
N THR A 430 -19.60 -2.77 11.22
CA THR A 430 -19.19 -2.78 12.63
C THR A 430 -19.67 -1.52 13.33
N ASP A 431 -20.40 -1.69 14.42
CA ASP A 431 -20.66 -0.64 15.42
C ASP A 431 -19.68 -0.83 16.57
N SER A 432 -18.55 -0.18 16.49
CA SER A 432 -17.46 -0.32 17.48
C SER A 432 -17.87 0.16 18.87
N LYS A 433 -18.77 1.15 18.95
CA LYS A 433 -19.26 1.71 20.20
C LYS A 433 -20.13 0.70 20.97
N ASN A 434 -21.02 0.00 20.25
CA ASN A 434 -21.94 -0.98 20.83
C ASN A 434 -21.40 -2.41 20.72
N ARG A 435 -20.17 -2.59 20.19
CA ARG A 435 -19.53 -3.90 19.96
C ARG A 435 -20.45 -4.87 19.21
N LYS A 436 -21.06 -4.38 18.14
CA LYS A 436 -22.00 -5.14 17.31
C LYS A 436 -21.47 -5.21 15.88
N PHE A 437 -21.45 -6.42 15.33
CA PHE A 437 -21.05 -6.70 13.96
C PHE A 437 -22.22 -7.32 13.20
N THR A 438 -22.45 -6.87 11.97
CA THR A 438 -23.46 -7.40 11.06
C THR A 438 -22.80 -7.82 9.75
N LEU A 439 -23.11 -9.03 9.29
CA LEU A 439 -22.76 -9.52 7.96
C LEU A 439 -24.02 -9.99 7.26
N LYS A 440 -24.28 -9.48 6.04
CA LYS A 440 -25.31 -9.98 5.14
C LYS A 440 -24.68 -10.43 3.83
N TRP A 441 -25.20 -11.57 3.32
CA TRP A 441 -24.73 -12.11 2.05
C TRP A 441 -25.83 -12.90 1.35
N THR A 442 -25.69 -13.05 0.02
CA THR A 442 -26.62 -13.83 -0.81
C THR A 442 -25.90 -15.04 -1.42
N CYS A 443 -26.45 -16.22 -1.18
CA CYS A 443 -26.01 -17.46 -1.81
C CYS A 443 -26.86 -17.76 -3.05
N SER A 444 -26.24 -17.78 -4.22
CA SER A 444 -26.91 -18.13 -5.49
C SER A 444 -26.93 -19.64 -5.78
N LYS A 445 -26.16 -20.44 -5.05
CA LYS A 445 -26.00 -21.89 -5.20
C LYS A 445 -25.83 -22.59 -3.86
N ASP A 446 -26.01 -23.91 -3.85
CA ASP A 446 -25.66 -24.75 -2.70
C ASP A 446 -24.13 -24.93 -2.66
N PHE A 447 -23.52 -24.64 -1.52
CA PHE A 447 -22.09 -24.85 -1.26
C PHE A 447 -21.79 -26.20 -0.58
N GLY A 448 -22.81 -27.02 -0.33
CA GLY A 448 -22.65 -28.33 0.31
C GLY A 448 -22.05 -28.21 1.73
N CYS A 449 -20.96 -28.92 1.94
CA CYS A 449 -20.24 -28.92 3.24
C CYS A 449 -19.24 -27.75 3.38
N VAL A 450 -19.32 -26.70 2.56
CA VAL A 450 -18.48 -25.49 2.66
C VAL A 450 -19.25 -24.41 3.41
N PHE A 451 -18.61 -23.80 4.39
CA PHE A 451 -19.22 -22.85 5.32
C PHE A 451 -18.69 -21.43 5.10
N THR A 452 -19.52 -20.45 5.50
CA THR A 452 -19.06 -19.08 5.69
C THR A 452 -18.21 -19.01 6.95
N GLU A 453 -17.03 -18.38 6.86
CA GLU A 453 -16.05 -18.25 7.93
C GLU A 453 -15.95 -16.79 8.37
N VAL A 454 -16.14 -16.53 9.67
CA VAL A 454 -15.99 -15.22 10.28
C VAL A 454 -14.99 -15.29 11.41
N TYR A 455 -14.02 -14.39 11.41
CA TYR A 455 -13.15 -14.19 12.57
C TYR A 455 -13.92 -13.40 13.65
N ILE A 456 -13.91 -13.91 14.87
CA ILE A 456 -14.48 -13.25 16.04
C ILE A 456 -13.39 -13.13 17.10
N PRO A 457 -13.12 -11.92 17.64
CA PRO A 457 -12.16 -11.74 18.73
C PRO A 457 -12.44 -12.72 19.88
N SER A 458 -11.39 -13.25 20.49
CA SER A 458 -11.42 -14.29 21.54
C SER A 458 -11.92 -15.67 21.15
N LYS A 459 -12.66 -15.81 20.03
CA LYS A 459 -13.19 -17.12 19.55
C LYS A 459 -12.38 -17.67 18.36
N GLY A 460 -11.67 -16.80 17.63
CA GLY A 460 -10.99 -17.16 16.37
C GLY A 460 -11.98 -17.27 15.22
N ILE A 461 -11.74 -18.17 14.27
CA ILE A 461 -12.61 -18.41 13.11
C ILE A 461 -13.80 -19.27 13.54
N VAL A 462 -14.99 -18.76 13.31
CA VAL A 462 -16.28 -19.43 13.55
C VAL A 462 -16.95 -19.66 12.20
N THR A 463 -17.53 -20.84 12.01
CA THR A 463 -18.21 -21.25 10.78
C THR A 463 -19.72 -21.11 10.92
N TYR A 464 -20.36 -20.70 9.82
CA TYR A 464 -21.81 -20.57 9.72
C TYR A 464 -22.31 -21.33 8.50
N GLU A 465 -23.43 -22.05 8.69
CA GLU A 465 -24.16 -22.68 7.59
C GLU A 465 -24.75 -21.63 6.66
N ASN A 466 -24.94 -22.01 5.40
CA ASN A 466 -25.49 -21.16 4.38
C ASN A 466 -26.78 -21.74 3.85
N LYS A 467 -27.76 -20.91 3.58
CA LYS A 467 -28.96 -21.26 2.82
C LYS A 467 -28.97 -20.52 1.49
N ILE A 468 -29.55 -21.13 0.45
CA ILE A 468 -29.79 -20.43 -0.83
C ILE A 468 -30.68 -19.21 -0.56
N GLY A 469 -30.31 -18.06 -1.15
CA GLY A 469 -30.95 -16.78 -0.91
C GLY A 469 -30.21 -15.93 0.13
N GLU A 470 -30.92 -15.04 0.78
CA GLU A 470 -30.39 -14.08 1.77
C GLU A 470 -30.00 -14.76 3.09
N ASN A 471 -28.84 -14.38 3.60
CA ASN A 471 -28.31 -14.80 4.89
C ASN A 471 -27.88 -13.57 5.70
N GLU A 472 -28.04 -13.65 7.01
CA GLU A 472 -27.62 -12.59 7.94
C GLU A 472 -27.10 -13.20 9.24
N ILE A 473 -26.03 -12.62 9.76
CA ILE A 473 -25.57 -12.86 11.14
C ILE A 473 -25.33 -11.54 11.84
N ILE A 474 -25.68 -11.51 13.13
CA ILE A 474 -25.40 -10.40 14.03
C ILE A 474 -24.62 -10.95 15.21
N ILE A 475 -23.48 -10.34 15.51
CA ILE A 475 -22.54 -10.79 16.55
C ILE A 475 -22.31 -9.64 17.53
N GLU A 476 -22.51 -9.90 18.81
CA GLU A 476 -21.99 -9.09 19.91
C GLU A 476 -20.64 -9.67 20.33
N TYR A 477 -19.59 -8.81 20.49
CA TYR A 477 -18.22 -9.27 20.68
C TYR A 477 -17.42 -8.50 21.74
#